data_2f1e86d9e01241a1e14d410c7ddee826
#
_entry.id   2f1e86d9e01241a1e14d410c7ddee826
#
_cell.length_a   1.000
_cell.length_b   1.000
_cell.length_c   1.000
_cell.angle_alpha   90.00
_cell.angle_beta   90.00
_cell.angle_gamma   90.00
#
_symmetry.space_group_name_H-M   'P 1'
#
loop_
_entity.id
_entity.type
_entity.pdbx_description
1 polymer ?
#
loop_
_entity_poly.entity_id
_entity_poly.type
_entity_poly.pdbx_seq_one_letter_code
_entity_poly.pdbx_strand_id
1 'polypeptide(L)'
;MNKQEVRDIVDDIKRALDRIGKEHDIDIKMGGVTFSEAQFVTKLTAKVKNLNGKSLEQVEFEAYCGLFGFKENDYRRVANKPNHGRTLCIVGFKPSSPKFTLIAEDINTREKIGLTSDARSLWGIEVSTWGSGGAK
;
A
#
# COMPACT_ATOMS: atom_id res chain seq x y z
N MET A 1 27.12 22.56 1.02
CA MET A 1 27.22 21.91 -0.31
C MET A 1 26.68 22.83 -1.38
N ASN A 2 27.37 22.93 -2.48
CA ASN A 2 26.84 23.65 -3.61
C ASN A 2 26.10 22.71 -4.55
N LYS A 3 25.45 23.29 -5.55
CA LYS A 3 24.60 22.53 -6.48
C LYS A 3 25.38 21.45 -7.24
N GLN A 4 26.61 21.73 -7.64
CA GLN A 4 27.42 20.78 -8.39
C GLN A 4 27.83 19.60 -7.51
N GLU A 5 28.24 19.87 -6.27
CA GLU A 5 28.61 18.81 -5.34
C GLU A 5 27.43 17.87 -5.08
N VAL A 6 26.22 18.44 -4.90
CA VAL A 6 25.02 17.64 -4.68
C VAL A 6 24.73 16.76 -5.90
N ARG A 7 24.88 17.30 -7.13
CA ARG A 7 24.67 16.51 -8.34
C ARG A 7 25.64 15.34 -8.42
N ASP A 8 26.90 15.58 -8.13
CA ASP A 8 27.93 14.54 -8.20
C ASP A 8 27.64 13.41 -7.21
N ILE A 9 27.26 13.77 -5.99
CA ILE A 9 26.91 12.79 -4.96
C ILE A 9 25.65 12.02 -5.35
N VAL A 10 24.64 12.72 -5.83
CA VAL A 10 23.38 12.09 -6.26
C VAL A 10 23.62 11.10 -7.39
N ASP A 11 24.47 11.45 -8.37
CA ASP A 11 24.79 10.56 -9.47
C ASP A 11 25.51 9.30 -8.98
N ASP A 12 26.41 9.44 -8.04
CA ASP A 12 27.08 8.30 -7.43
C ASP A 12 26.11 7.40 -6.68
N ILE A 13 25.19 8.00 -5.93
CA ILE A 13 24.17 7.24 -5.20
C ILE A 13 23.28 6.50 -6.17
N LYS A 14 22.84 7.14 -7.26
CA LYS A 14 22.00 6.49 -8.26
C LYS A 14 22.68 5.26 -8.86
N ARG A 15 23.97 5.36 -9.16
CA ARG A 15 24.73 4.21 -9.69
C ARG A 15 24.79 3.07 -8.67
N ALA A 16 24.99 3.40 -7.40
CA ALA A 16 25.01 2.39 -6.35
C ALA A 16 23.63 1.74 -6.18
N LEU A 17 22.58 2.53 -6.26
CA LEU A 17 21.20 2.02 -6.14
C LEU A 17 20.83 1.12 -7.31
N ASP A 18 21.28 1.44 -8.53
CA ASP A 18 21.05 0.56 -9.69
C ASP A 18 21.70 -0.79 -9.47
N ARG A 19 22.93 -0.82 -8.95
CA ARG A 19 23.61 -2.06 -8.64
C ARG A 19 22.84 -2.87 -7.60
N ILE A 20 22.44 -2.22 -6.52
CA ILE A 20 21.68 -2.87 -5.45
C ILE A 20 20.36 -3.40 -6.00
N GLY A 21 19.67 -2.63 -6.83
CA GLY A 21 18.43 -3.04 -7.43
C GLY A 21 18.57 -4.29 -8.28
N LYS A 22 19.65 -4.38 -9.05
CA LYS A 22 19.91 -5.57 -9.87
C LYS A 22 20.24 -6.79 -9.02
N GLU A 23 20.99 -6.60 -7.94
CA GLU A 23 21.36 -7.70 -7.05
C GLU A 23 20.13 -8.30 -6.34
N HIS A 24 19.15 -7.48 -5.98
CA HIS A 24 18.00 -7.90 -5.20
C HIS A 24 16.71 -7.98 -6.01
N ASP A 25 16.77 -7.73 -7.30
CA ASP A 25 15.63 -7.74 -8.21
C ASP A 25 14.52 -6.78 -7.73
N ILE A 26 14.92 -5.58 -7.37
CA ILE A 26 14.03 -4.50 -6.96
C ILE A 26 14.29 -3.26 -7.80
N ASP A 27 13.30 -2.39 -7.88
CA ASP A 27 13.40 -1.11 -8.56
C ASP A 27 13.49 -0.02 -7.50
N ILE A 28 14.63 0.68 -7.48
CA ILE A 28 14.89 1.73 -6.49
C ILE A 28 14.93 3.07 -7.19
N LYS A 29 14.15 4.02 -6.68
CA LYS A 29 14.08 5.38 -7.26
C LYS A 29 14.34 6.43 -6.20
N MET A 30 15.06 7.48 -6.59
CA MET A 30 15.22 8.68 -5.79
C MET A 30 14.21 9.72 -6.24
N GLY A 31 13.57 10.38 -5.28
CA GLY A 31 12.70 11.51 -5.55
C GLY A 31 13.47 12.79 -5.73
N GLY A 32 12.76 13.92 -5.66
CA GLY A 32 13.40 15.23 -5.73
C GLY A 32 14.36 15.44 -4.57
N VAL A 33 15.38 16.26 -4.82
CA VAL A 33 16.42 16.55 -3.84
C VAL A 33 16.27 18.00 -3.37
N THR A 34 16.23 18.18 -2.05
CA THR A 34 16.36 19.50 -1.44
C THR A 34 17.68 19.56 -0.69
N PHE A 35 18.38 20.66 -0.78
CA PHE A 35 19.71 20.73 -0.15
C PHE A 35 19.96 22.11 0.48
N SER A 36 20.87 22.08 1.46
CA SER A 36 21.44 23.27 2.09
C SER A 36 22.97 23.12 2.09
N GLU A 37 23.65 24.03 2.78
CA GLU A 37 25.13 23.94 2.85
C GLU A 37 25.62 22.69 3.57
N ALA A 38 24.81 22.19 4.54
CA ALA A 38 25.25 21.10 5.41
C ALA A 38 24.68 19.74 5.04
N GLN A 39 23.60 19.71 4.24
CA GLN A 39 22.94 18.43 3.96
C GLN A 39 22.09 18.50 2.70
N PHE A 40 21.75 17.33 2.18
CA PHE A 40 20.65 17.22 1.23
C PHE A 40 19.72 16.09 1.68
N VAL A 41 18.46 16.18 1.27
CA VAL A 41 17.43 15.24 1.64
C VAL A 41 16.70 14.79 0.39
N THR A 42 16.45 13.49 0.27
CA THR A 42 15.67 12.93 -0.82
C THR A 42 14.87 11.75 -0.30
N LYS A 43 13.78 11.45 -0.99
CA LYS A 43 12.96 10.28 -0.70
C LYS A 43 13.44 9.11 -1.53
N LEU A 44 13.62 7.96 -0.90
CA LEU A 44 14.00 6.73 -1.55
C LEU A 44 12.81 5.79 -1.60
N THR A 45 12.50 5.24 -2.77
CA THR A 45 11.43 4.26 -2.92
C THR A 45 11.99 2.99 -3.55
N ALA A 46 11.76 1.86 -2.91
CA ALA A 46 12.16 0.55 -3.44
C ALA A 46 10.92 -0.32 -3.63
N LYS A 47 10.79 -0.89 -4.82
CA LYS A 47 9.63 -1.73 -5.18
C LYS A 47 10.10 -3.05 -5.76
N VAL A 48 9.37 -4.12 -5.46
CA VAL A 48 9.66 -5.44 -6.03
C VAL A 48 9.37 -5.40 -7.54
N LYS A 49 10.33 -5.86 -8.35
CA LYS A 49 10.17 -5.90 -9.80
C LYS A 49 9.30 -7.05 -10.27
N ASN A 50 9.53 -8.24 -9.73
CA ASN A 50 8.85 -9.45 -10.16
C ASN A 50 7.70 -9.76 -9.22
N LEU A 51 6.49 -9.41 -9.64
CA LEU A 51 5.27 -9.61 -8.86
C LEU A 51 4.47 -10.82 -9.38
N ASN A 52 5.05 -11.67 -10.21
CA ASN A 52 4.38 -12.83 -10.78
C ASN A 52 3.07 -12.46 -11.48
N GLY A 53 3.09 -11.36 -12.21
CA GLY A 53 1.91 -10.87 -12.92
C GLY A 53 0.91 -10.12 -12.04
N LYS A 54 1.20 -9.96 -10.77
CA LYS A 54 0.32 -9.23 -9.84
C LYS A 54 0.74 -7.77 -9.73
N SER A 55 -0.21 -6.89 -9.43
CA SER A 55 0.11 -5.51 -9.12
C SER A 55 0.67 -5.40 -7.70
N LEU A 56 1.37 -4.31 -7.41
CA LEU A 56 1.84 -4.05 -6.04
C LEU A 56 0.65 -4.01 -5.07
N GLU A 57 -0.45 -3.41 -5.50
CA GLU A 57 -1.67 -3.35 -4.69
C GLU A 57 -2.15 -4.76 -4.31
N GLN A 58 -2.14 -5.69 -5.26
CA GLN A 58 -2.56 -7.06 -5.00
C GLN A 58 -1.61 -7.77 -4.05
N VAL A 59 -0.30 -7.57 -4.23
CA VAL A 59 0.70 -8.18 -3.35
C VAL A 59 0.53 -7.70 -1.92
N GLU A 60 0.30 -6.41 -1.73
CA GLU A 60 0.07 -5.86 -0.40
C GLU A 60 -1.25 -6.36 0.19
N PHE A 61 -2.29 -6.47 -0.64
CA PHE A 61 -3.56 -7.04 -0.19
C PHE A 61 -3.35 -8.45 0.36
N GLU A 62 -2.63 -9.28 -0.38
CA GLU A 62 -2.39 -10.67 0.03
C GLU A 62 -1.58 -10.77 1.32
N ALA A 63 -0.69 -9.80 1.53
CA ALA A 63 0.13 -9.77 2.75
C ALA A 63 -0.69 -9.49 4.01
N TYR A 64 -1.74 -8.70 3.91
CA TYR A 64 -2.50 -8.25 5.08
C TYR A 64 -3.91 -8.83 5.18
N CYS A 65 -4.42 -9.47 4.14
CA CYS A 65 -5.82 -9.89 4.09
C CYS A 65 -6.22 -10.80 5.26
N GLY A 66 -5.34 -11.69 5.67
CA GLY A 66 -5.62 -12.63 6.77
C GLY A 66 -5.89 -11.96 8.10
N LEU A 67 -5.30 -10.78 8.33
CA LEU A 67 -5.53 -10.02 9.56
C LEU A 67 -6.97 -9.54 9.69
N PHE A 68 -7.66 -9.42 8.57
CA PHE A 68 -9.02 -8.89 8.54
C PHE A 68 -10.06 -9.92 8.11
N GLY A 69 -9.67 -11.19 8.06
CA GLY A 69 -10.60 -12.27 7.72
C GLY A 69 -10.85 -12.47 6.23
N PHE A 70 -10.11 -11.78 5.38
CA PHE A 70 -10.19 -11.98 3.94
C PHE A 70 -9.20 -13.04 3.48
N LYS A 71 -9.43 -13.59 2.30
CA LYS A 71 -8.53 -14.54 1.65
C LYS A 71 -7.81 -13.86 0.51
N GLU A 72 -6.71 -14.45 0.06
CA GLU A 72 -5.92 -13.86 -1.03
C GLU A 72 -6.74 -13.69 -2.31
N ASN A 73 -7.62 -14.63 -2.60
CA ASN A 73 -8.47 -14.55 -3.79
C ASN A 73 -9.64 -13.58 -3.64
N ASP A 74 -9.78 -12.94 -2.48
CA ASP A 74 -10.80 -11.90 -2.29
C ASP A 74 -10.36 -10.54 -2.85
N TYR A 75 -9.14 -10.43 -3.39
CA TYR A 75 -8.67 -9.17 -3.95
C TYR A 75 -9.64 -8.68 -5.03
N ARG A 76 -10.10 -7.42 -4.88
CA ARG A 76 -11.09 -6.76 -5.73
C ARG A 76 -12.46 -7.43 -5.72
N ARG A 77 -12.74 -8.21 -4.70
CA ARG A 77 -14.07 -8.80 -4.52
C ARG A 77 -15.08 -7.68 -4.24
N VAL A 78 -16.20 -7.72 -4.96
CA VAL A 78 -17.26 -6.74 -4.80
C VAL A 78 -18.07 -7.06 -3.53
N ALA A 79 -18.38 -6.02 -2.77
CA ALA A 79 -19.17 -6.16 -1.57
C ALA A 79 -20.57 -6.73 -1.89
N ASN A 80 -21.11 -7.51 -0.98
CA ASN A 80 -22.43 -8.10 -1.13
C ASN A 80 -23.53 -7.05 -1.06
N LYS A 81 -23.26 -5.93 -0.40
CA LYS A 81 -24.22 -4.83 -0.21
C LYS A 81 -23.56 -3.51 -0.57
N PRO A 82 -24.34 -2.54 -1.10
CA PRO A 82 -23.79 -1.21 -1.35
C PRO A 82 -23.53 -0.49 -0.04
N ASN A 83 -22.60 0.44 -0.07
CA ASN A 83 -22.28 1.31 1.05
C ASN A 83 -22.58 2.75 0.64
N HIS A 84 -23.59 3.34 1.26
CA HIS A 84 -24.06 4.70 0.91
C HIS A 84 -24.30 4.86 -0.59
N GLY A 85 -24.95 3.86 -1.20
CA GLY A 85 -25.28 3.87 -2.61
C GLY A 85 -24.12 3.54 -3.53
N ARG A 86 -22.94 3.24 -3.00
CA ARG A 86 -21.77 2.90 -3.81
C ARG A 86 -21.51 1.41 -3.79
N THR A 87 -21.17 0.87 -4.93
CA THR A 87 -20.73 -0.52 -5.04
C THR A 87 -19.22 -0.54 -4.94
N LEU A 88 -18.72 -1.21 -3.91
CA LEU A 88 -17.28 -1.17 -3.60
C LEU A 88 -16.64 -2.54 -3.77
N CYS A 89 -15.38 -2.55 -4.17
CA CYS A 89 -14.55 -3.76 -4.12
C CYS A 89 -13.39 -3.52 -3.15
N ILE A 90 -13.02 -4.57 -2.42
CA ILE A 90 -11.92 -4.48 -1.45
C ILE A 90 -10.59 -4.53 -2.20
N VAL A 91 -9.70 -3.56 -1.95
CA VAL A 91 -8.44 -3.47 -2.68
C VAL A 91 -7.22 -3.40 -1.76
N GLY A 92 -7.40 -3.15 -0.47
CA GLY A 92 -6.24 -3.06 0.41
C GLY A 92 -6.59 -2.84 1.86
N PHE A 93 -5.55 -2.67 2.65
CA PHE A 93 -5.66 -2.49 4.10
C PHE A 93 -4.63 -1.46 4.57
N LYS A 94 -4.94 -0.76 5.65
CA LYS A 94 -4.00 0.10 6.35
C LYS A 94 -3.97 -0.29 7.81
N PRO A 95 -3.19 -1.30 8.20
CA PRO A 95 -3.18 -1.79 9.57
C PRO A 95 -2.77 -0.74 10.59
N SER A 96 -1.95 0.23 10.17
CA SER A 96 -1.48 1.30 11.05
C SER A 96 -2.52 2.39 11.26
N SER A 97 -3.60 2.42 10.49
CA SER A 97 -4.64 3.42 10.65
C SER A 97 -5.60 3.00 11.76
N PRO A 98 -5.82 3.82 12.79
CA PRO A 98 -6.73 3.44 13.87
C PRO A 98 -8.20 3.47 13.48
N LYS A 99 -8.55 4.16 12.40
CA LYS A 99 -9.95 4.35 12.03
C LYS A 99 -10.28 3.71 10.69
N PHE A 100 -9.55 4.05 9.65
CA PHE A 100 -9.84 3.56 8.31
C PHE A 100 -8.87 2.47 7.92
N THR A 101 -9.12 1.27 8.39
CA THR A 101 -8.23 0.13 8.20
C THR A 101 -8.46 -0.61 6.89
N LEU A 102 -9.64 -0.49 6.29
CA LEU A 102 -9.95 -1.11 5.00
C LEU A 102 -9.90 -0.05 3.90
N ILE A 103 -9.40 -0.45 2.73
CA ILE A 103 -9.39 0.41 1.54
C ILE A 103 -10.24 -0.28 0.48
N ALA A 104 -11.29 0.42 0.03
CA ALA A 104 -12.15 -0.08 -1.03
C ALA A 104 -12.16 0.89 -2.19
N GLU A 105 -12.50 0.40 -3.37
CA GLU A 105 -12.60 1.21 -4.57
C GLU A 105 -14.03 1.17 -5.09
N ASP A 106 -14.58 2.34 -5.39
CA ASP A 106 -15.89 2.45 -6.07
C ASP A 106 -15.72 1.93 -7.49
N ILE A 107 -16.43 0.89 -7.86
CA ILE A 107 -16.27 0.25 -9.16
C ILE A 107 -16.72 1.15 -10.31
N ASN A 108 -17.51 2.17 -10.04
CA ASN A 108 -18.01 3.08 -11.07
C ASN A 108 -17.12 4.30 -11.26
N THR A 109 -16.68 4.92 -10.16
CA THR A 109 -15.89 6.14 -10.21
C THR A 109 -14.39 5.89 -10.08
N ARG A 110 -13.99 4.70 -9.65
CA ARG A 110 -12.60 4.33 -9.36
C ARG A 110 -12.00 5.07 -8.17
N GLU A 111 -12.82 5.76 -7.42
CA GLU A 111 -12.36 6.45 -6.21
C GLU A 111 -12.06 5.46 -5.11
N LYS A 112 -10.93 5.64 -4.43
CA LYS A 112 -10.56 4.81 -3.29
C LYS A 112 -11.04 5.46 -2.00
N ILE A 113 -11.63 4.65 -1.13
CA ILE A 113 -12.28 5.10 0.08
C ILE A 113 -11.75 4.29 1.26
N GLY A 114 -11.45 4.97 2.37
CA GLY A 114 -11.11 4.31 3.62
C GLY A 114 -12.37 3.94 4.38
N LEU A 115 -12.41 2.72 4.91
CA LEU A 115 -13.52 2.21 5.70
C LEU A 115 -13.04 1.70 7.04
N THR A 116 -13.93 1.73 8.03
CA THR A 116 -13.63 1.12 9.33
C THR A 116 -13.63 -0.40 9.20
N SER A 117 -13.00 -1.09 10.14
CA SER A 117 -12.94 -2.55 10.09
C SER A 117 -14.33 -3.20 10.15
N ASP A 118 -15.31 -2.53 10.72
CA ASP A 118 -16.68 -3.04 10.77
C ASP A 118 -17.28 -3.23 9.40
N ALA A 119 -16.82 -2.50 8.40
CA ALA A 119 -17.32 -2.60 7.04
C ALA A 119 -17.06 -3.97 6.40
N ARG A 120 -16.26 -4.83 7.04
CA ARG A 120 -16.05 -6.20 6.57
C ARG A 120 -17.36 -6.95 6.40
N SER A 121 -18.37 -6.59 7.17
CA SER A 121 -19.68 -7.22 7.07
C SER A 121 -20.31 -7.04 5.69
N LEU A 122 -19.92 -6.00 4.95
CA LEU A 122 -20.39 -5.80 3.58
C LEU A 122 -19.95 -6.93 2.64
N TRP A 123 -18.88 -7.61 2.99
CA TRP A 123 -18.38 -8.78 2.24
C TRP A 123 -18.76 -10.09 2.91
N GLY A 124 -19.66 -10.04 3.88
CA GLY A 124 -20.08 -11.25 4.56
C GLY A 124 -19.11 -11.76 5.60
N ILE A 125 -18.11 -10.97 5.96
CA ILE A 125 -17.13 -11.36 6.97
C ILE A 125 -17.64 -10.94 8.34
N GLU A 126 -17.68 -11.91 9.23
CA GLU A 126 -18.22 -11.68 10.56
C GLU A 126 -17.31 -10.81 11.38
N VAL A 127 -17.88 -9.77 12.00
CA VAL A 127 -17.14 -8.81 12.80
C VAL A 127 -17.34 -9.04 14.29
N SER A 128 -18.52 -9.57 14.65
CA SER A 128 -18.90 -9.73 16.04
C SER A 128 -18.00 -10.66 16.85
N THR A 129 -17.25 -11.52 16.18
CA THR A 129 -16.31 -12.42 16.86
C THR A 129 -15.01 -11.72 17.24
N TRP A 130 -14.86 -10.49 16.84
CA TRP A 130 -13.65 -9.72 17.08
C TRP A 130 -13.77 -8.87 18.32
N GLY A 131 -12.64 -8.45 18.84
CA GLY A 131 -12.62 -7.48 19.91
C GLY A 131 -13.53 -7.78 21.08
N SER A 132 -14.76 -8.03 20.79
CA SER A 132 -15.72 -8.43 21.80
C SER A 132 -15.80 -9.94 21.94
N GLY A 133 -14.97 -10.66 21.21
CA GLY A 133 -15.00 -12.11 21.26
C GLY A 133 -14.93 -12.64 22.67
N GLY A 134 -14.14 -12.00 23.47
CA GLY A 134 -14.13 -12.35 24.88
C GLY A 134 -15.40 -12.06 25.61
N ALA A 135 -16.18 -11.14 25.10
CA ALA A 135 -17.43 -10.76 25.72
C ALA A 135 -18.59 -11.65 25.34
N LYS A 136 -18.38 -12.53 24.45
CA LYS A 136 -19.44 -13.41 23.99
C LYS A 136 -19.49 -14.71 24.75
#